data_6c0e0849c60d7e31d9754126d7a52093
#
_entry.id   6c0e0849c60d7e31d9754126d7a52093
#
_cell.length_a   1.000
_cell.length_b   1.000
_cell.length_c   1.000
_cell.angle_alpha   90.00
_cell.angle_beta   90.00
_cell.angle_gamma   90.00
#
_symmetry.space_group_name_H-M   'P 1'
#
loop_
_entity.id
_entity.type
_entity.pdbx_description
1 polymer ?
#
loop_
_entity_poly.entity_id
_entity_poly.type
_entity_poly.pdbx_seq_one_letter_code
_entity_poly.pdbx_strand_id
1 'polypeptide(L)'
;MSDRPARVALYYATRDGQSRRIAEHLSRRLTEAGAPIPALDLAVAQPAASDLTAAAMVVLVAAVRYGRHLPEADRFLTVYRSLQSPPPLALASVNLTARKPGKATATGNVYLRKVIARHRLAPAVAVAFAGSLDYPRYGWRDRWIIRFIMLLTGGPTDPTTCIEYTSWRAVDDFAAAVGALVRRAGSP
;
A
#
# COMPACT_ATOMS: atom_id res chain seq x y z
N MET A 1 4.17 -24.31 -24.49
CA MET A 1 4.40 -23.04 -23.79
C MET A 1 3.11 -22.72 -23.07
N SER A 2 3.12 -22.74 -21.74
CA SER A 2 1.90 -22.59 -20.91
C SER A 2 1.55 -21.11 -20.86
N ASP A 3 0.47 -20.73 -21.53
CA ASP A 3 -0.12 -19.37 -21.50
C ASP A 3 -0.82 -19.16 -20.13
N ARG A 4 -0.02 -19.11 -19.06
CA ARG A 4 -0.51 -18.79 -17.74
C ARG A 4 -0.65 -17.26 -17.66
N PRO A 5 -1.86 -16.74 -17.47
CA PRO A 5 -2.04 -15.30 -17.35
C PRO A 5 -1.10 -14.75 -16.24
N ALA A 6 -0.45 -13.64 -16.53
CA ALA A 6 0.51 -13.02 -15.63
C ALA A 6 -0.13 -12.75 -14.26
N ARG A 7 0.22 -13.56 -13.24
CA ARG A 7 -0.41 -13.53 -11.92
C ARG A 7 0.06 -12.32 -11.11
N VAL A 8 -0.85 -11.44 -10.77
CA VAL A 8 -0.60 -10.38 -9.79
C VAL A 8 -0.91 -10.91 -8.38
N ALA A 9 0.01 -10.71 -7.43
CA ALA A 9 -0.18 -11.00 -6.02
C ALA A 9 -0.36 -9.69 -5.26
N LEU A 10 -1.56 -9.45 -4.71
CA LEU A 10 -1.95 -8.20 -4.05
C LEU A 10 -2.12 -8.42 -2.54
N TYR A 11 -1.33 -7.70 -1.77
CA TYR A 11 -1.31 -7.76 -0.31
C TYR A 11 -1.58 -6.41 0.31
N TYR A 12 -2.18 -6.42 1.51
CA TYR A 12 -2.32 -5.21 2.29
C TYR A 12 -2.04 -5.42 3.78
N ALA A 13 -1.61 -4.33 4.44
CA ALA A 13 -1.52 -4.21 5.89
C ALA A 13 -2.33 -2.99 6.32
N THR A 14 -3.31 -3.20 7.20
CA THR A 14 -4.25 -2.16 7.64
C THR A 14 -4.48 -2.19 9.14
N ARG A 15 -4.75 -1.02 9.76
CA ARG A 15 -5.24 -0.95 11.14
C ARG A 15 -6.70 -0.49 11.17
N ASP A 16 -7.01 0.57 10.43
CA ASP A 16 -8.30 1.25 10.48
C ASP A 16 -9.17 0.95 9.23
N GLY A 17 -8.72 0.02 8.37
CA GLY A 17 -9.47 -0.46 7.19
C GLY A 17 -9.21 0.31 5.89
N GLN A 18 -8.56 1.48 5.89
CA GLN A 18 -8.39 2.27 4.66
C GLN A 18 -7.47 1.58 3.64
N SER A 19 -6.35 0.97 4.08
CA SER A 19 -5.49 0.20 3.16
C SER A 19 -6.22 -0.99 2.55
N ARG A 20 -7.12 -1.64 3.30
CA ARG A 20 -8.00 -2.69 2.79
C ARG A 20 -8.91 -2.16 1.68
N ARG A 21 -9.62 -1.04 1.92
CA ARG A 21 -10.50 -0.42 0.90
C ARG A 21 -9.75 -0.07 -0.37
N ILE A 22 -8.52 0.46 -0.25
CA ILE A 22 -7.65 0.76 -1.39
C ILE A 22 -7.26 -0.54 -2.12
N ALA A 23 -6.84 -1.58 -1.39
CA ALA A 23 -6.45 -2.86 -1.99
C ALA A 23 -7.64 -3.55 -2.69
N GLU A 24 -8.83 -3.54 -2.10
CA GLU A 24 -10.05 -4.07 -2.72
C GLU A 24 -10.44 -3.28 -3.99
N HIS A 25 -10.23 -1.96 -3.99
CA HIS A 25 -10.44 -1.14 -5.19
C HIS A 25 -9.43 -1.50 -6.29
N LEU A 26 -8.14 -1.62 -5.95
CA LEU A 26 -7.10 -2.08 -6.88
C LEU A 26 -7.40 -3.47 -7.43
N SER A 27 -7.86 -4.39 -6.57
CA SER A 27 -8.28 -5.74 -6.97
C SER A 27 -9.33 -5.68 -8.07
N ARG A 28 -10.41 -4.90 -7.88
CA ARG A 28 -11.46 -4.73 -8.92
C ARG A 28 -10.90 -4.16 -10.22
N ARG A 29 -10.13 -3.06 -10.13
CA ARG A 29 -9.58 -2.39 -11.32
C ARG A 29 -8.61 -3.27 -12.11
N LEU A 30 -7.79 -4.07 -11.43
CA LEU A 30 -6.86 -4.99 -12.06
C LEU A 30 -7.57 -6.24 -12.60
N THR A 31 -8.65 -6.68 -11.95
CA THR A 31 -9.48 -7.82 -12.40
C THR A 31 -10.25 -7.48 -13.68
N GLU A 32 -10.73 -6.24 -13.85
CA GLU A 32 -11.37 -5.78 -15.09
C GLU A 32 -10.47 -5.95 -16.32
N ALA A 33 -9.14 -6.03 -16.11
CA ALA A 33 -8.15 -6.24 -17.14
C ALA A 33 -7.74 -7.72 -17.34
N GLY A 34 -8.33 -8.68 -16.59
CA GLY A 34 -7.95 -10.09 -16.67
C GLY A 34 -8.55 -10.98 -15.57
N ALA A 35 -7.75 -11.90 -15.03
CA ALA A 35 -8.19 -12.86 -14.02
C ALA A 35 -8.43 -12.21 -12.63
N PRO A 36 -9.33 -12.77 -11.79
CA PRO A 36 -9.58 -12.28 -10.44
C PRO A 36 -8.31 -12.19 -9.58
N ILE A 37 -8.09 -11.04 -8.95
CA ILE A 37 -6.92 -10.77 -8.11
C ILE A 37 -7.42 -10.54 -6.68
N PRO A 38 -7.33 -11.53 -5.76
CA PRO A 38 -7.74 -11.33 -4.38
C PRO A 38 -6.76 -10.40 -3.66
N ALA A 39 -7.30 -9.47 -2.86
CA ALA A 39 -6.52 -8.69 -1.92
C ALA A 39 -6.36 -9.47 -0.61
N LEU A 40 -5.14 -9.81 -0.23
CA LEU A 40 -4.83 -10.67 0.92
C LEU A 40 -4.32 -9.85 2.12
N ASP A 41 -4.91 -10.10 3.30
CA ASP A 41 -4.55 -9.42 4.54
C ASP A 41 -3.31 -10.06 5.17
N LEU A 42 -2.24 -9.27 5.30
CA LEU A 42 -0.99 -9.70 5.94
C LEU A 42 -1.11 -9.94 7.46
N ALA A 43 -2.16 -9.44 8.09
CA ALA A 43 -2.46 -9.73 9.50
C ALA A 43 -3.06 -11.14 9.66
N VAL A 44 -3.72 -11.67 8.62
CA VAL A 44 -4.33 -13.00 8.62
C VAL A 44 -3.31 -14.07 8.21
N ALA A 45 -2.57 -13.81 7.11
CA ALA A 45 -1.56 -14.75 6.62
C ALA A 45 -0.40 -14.02 5.93
N GLN A 46 0.81 -14.45 6.22
CA GLN A 46 2.00 -14.03 5.50
C GLN A 46 2.24 -15.01 4.33
N PRO A 47 2.58 -14.51 3.12
CA PRO A 47 2.87 -15.40 2.00
C PRO A 47 4.17 -16.18 2.22
N ALA A 48 4.23 -17.39 1.69
CA ALA A 48 5.49 -18.10 1.54
C ALA A 48 6.32 -17.48 0.41
N ALA A 49 7.63 -17.72 0.42
CA ALA A 49 8.52 -17.26 -0.65
C ALA A 49 8.11 -17.75 -2.04
N SER A 50 7.60 -18.99 -2.11
CA SER A 50 7.07 -19.61 -3.33
C SER A 50 5.87 -18.87 -3.92
N ASP A 51 4.99 -18.32 -3.06
CA ASP A 51 3.80 -17.57 -3.51
C ASP A 51 4.22 -16.26 -4.18
N LEU A 52 5.26 -15.62 -3.65
CA LEU A 52 5.80 -14.39 -4.20
C LEU A 52 6.54 -14.63 -5.51
N THR A 53 7.41 -15.67 -5.58
CA THR A 53 8.18 -15.96 -6.80
C THR A 53 7.31 -16.45 -7.96
N ALA A 54 6.13 -16.99 -7.68
CA ALA A 54 5.16 -17.39 -8.71
C ALA A 54 4.38 -16.21 -9.31
N ALA A 55 4.51 -15.00 -8.76
CA ALA A 55 3.83 -13.81 -9.24
C ALA A 55 4.65 -13.11 -10.34
N ALA A 56 3.98 -12.60 -11.37
CA ALA A 56 4.57 -11.70 -12.36
C ALA A 56 4.74 -10.27 -11.81
N MET A 57 3.92 -9.90 -10.81
CA MET A 57 3.96 -8.61 -10.13
C MET A 57 3.46 -8.79 -8.69
N VAL A 58 4.15 -8.19 -7.75
CA VAL A 58 3.72 -8.08 -6.35
C VAL A 58 3.24 -6.66 -6.08
N VAL A 59 2.06 -6.51 -5.50
CA VAL A 59 1.49 -5.22 -5.07
C VAL A 59 1.34 -5.24 -3.56
N LEU A 60 1.90 -4.23 -2.87
CA LEU A 60 1.75 -4.04 -1.43
C LEU A 60 1.11 -2.70 -1.12
N VAL A 61 -0.01 -2.71 -0.38
CA VAL A 61 -0.68 -1.52 0.17
C VAL A 61 -0.51 -1.51 1.68
N ALA A 62 0.35 -0.65 2.21
CA ALA A 62 0.77 -0.68 3.61
C ALA A 62 0.44 0.61 4.37
N ALA A 63 -0.34 0.48 5.46
CA ALA A 63 -0.62 1.58 6.36
C ALA A 63 0.60 1.98 7.18
N VAL A 64 0.70 3.28 7.45
CA VAL A 64 1.63 3.86 8.43
C VAL A 64 0.87 4.21 9.70
N ARG A 65 1.40 3.78 10.84
CA ARG A 65 0.93 4.17 12.16
C ARG A 65 2.09 4.55 13.06
N TYR A 66 1.96 5.63 13.81
CA TYR A 66 3.02 6.17 14.68
C TYR A 66 4.38 6.34 13.97
N GLY A 67 4.36 6.81 12.72
CA GLY A 67 5.57 7.10 11.95
C GLY A 67 6.28 5.88 11.32
N ARG A 68 5.68 4.69 11.39
CA ARG A 68 6.22 3.45 10.81
C ARG A 68 5.14 2.68 10.06
N HIS A 69 5.54 1.89 9.07
CA HIS A 69 4.66 0.90 8.48
C HIS A 69 4.33 -0.18 9.51
N LEU A 70 3.18 -0.83 9.36
CA LEU A 70 2.74 -1.88 10.27
C LEU A 70 3.74 -3.06 10.26
N PRO A 71 3.91 -3.77 11.38
CA PRO A 71 4.85 -4.89 11.50
C PRO A 71 4.62 -6.00 10.47
N GLU A 72 3.37 -6.22 10.06
CA GLU A 72 2.98 -7.19 9.05
C GLU A 72 3.60 -6.86 7.69
N ALA A 73 3.61 -5.58 7.32
CA ALA A 73 4.25 -5.10 6.09
C ALA A 73 5.78 -5.19 6.18
N ASP A 74 6.38 -4.89 7.34
CA ASP A 74 7.83 -5.05 7.55
C ASP A 74 8.26 -6.52 7.41
N ARG A 75 7.50 -7.47 8.00
CA ARG A 75 7.77 -8.91 7.85
C ARG A 75 7.66 -9.35 6.39
N PHE A 76 6.61 -8.96 5.71
CA PHE A 76 6.41 -9.21 4.29
C PHE A 76 7.60 -8.72 3.45
N LEU A 77 8.03 -7.49 3.64
CA LEU A 77 9.16 -6.91 2.91
C LEU A 77 10.49 -7.59 3.22
N THR A 78 10.66 -8.13 4.43
CA THR A 78 11.82 -8.94 4.79
C THR A 78 11.85 -10.25 4.00
N VAL A 79 10.71 -10.95 3.89
CA VAL A 79 10.58 -12.17 3.07
C VAL A 79 10.80 -11.83 1.58
N TYR A 80 10.14 -10.77 1.08
CA TYR A 80 10.32 -10.33 -0.31
C TYR A 80 11.80 -10.05 -0.64
N ARG A 81 12.53 -9.40 0.25
CA ARG A 81 13.97 -9.09 0.07
C ARG A 81 14.88 -10.31 0.13
N SER A 82 14.49 -11.38 0.80
CA SER A 82 15.28 -12.62 0.86
C SER A 82 15.17 -13.48 -0.40
N LEU A 83 14.26 -13.13 -1.33
CA LEU A 83 14.14 -13.84 -2.60
C LEU A 83 15.38 -13.62 -3.47
N GLN A 84 15.90 -14.67 -4.10
CA GLN A 84 17.03 -14.58 -5.02
C GLN A 84 16.69 -13.78 -6.29
N SER A 85 15.46 -13.94 -6.78
CA SER A 85 14.94 -13.24 -7.94
C SER A 85 13.54 -12.71 -7.63
N PRO A 86 13.42 -11.57 -6.91
CA PRO A 86 12.13 -11.02 -6.54
C PRO A 86 11.40 -10.50 -7.78
N PRO A 87 10.09 -10.77 -7.90
CA PRO A 87 9.27 -10.19 -8.97
C PRO A 87 9.18 -8.67 -8.81
N PRO A 88 8.83 -7.91 -9.87
CA PRO A 88 8.61 -6.47 -9.76
C PRO A 88 7.64 -6.12 -8.64
N LEU A 89 7.96 -5.07 -7.87
CA LEU A 89 7.17 -4.58 -6.73
C LEU A 89 6.45 -3.27 -7.08
N ALA A 90 5.15 -3.23 -6.87
CA ALA A 90 4.36 -2.01 -6.80
C ALA A 90 4.04 -1.71 -5.32
N LEU A 91 4.51 -0.56 -4.82
CA LEU A 91 4.44 -0.22 -3.40
C LEU A 91 3.57 1.02 -3.16
N ALA A 92 2.50 0.86 -2.40
CA ALA A 92 1.64 1.94 -1.95
C ALA A 92 1.72 2.10 -0.42
N SER A 93 2.13 3.29 0.04
CA SER A 93 2.15 3.66 1.46
C SER A 93 0.91 4.48 1.80
N VAL A 94 0.11 4.05 2.78
CA VAL A 94 -1.10 4.78 3.19
C VAL A 94 -0.81 5.57 4.47
N ASN A 95 -0.81 6.90 4.38
CA ASN A 95 -0.49 7.77 5.51
C ASN A 95 -1.04 9.19 5.33
N LEU A 96 -1.43 9.84 6.43
CA LEU A 96 -2.03 11.18 6.41
C LEU A 96 -1.10 12.28 5.88
N THR A 97 0.22 12.08 5.88
CA THR A 97 1.17 13.06 5.35
C THR A 97 1.00 13.25 3.84
N ALA A 98 0.57 12.19 3.13
CA ALA A 98 0.37 12.21 1.68
C ALA A 98 -0.73 13.21 1.21
N ARG A 99 -1.58 13.72 2.14
CA ARG A 99 -2.56 14.78 1.83
C ARG A 99 -1.92 16.12 1.49
N LYS A 100 -0.67 16.33 1.90
CA LYS A 100 0.04 17.59 1.66
C LYS A 100 0.63 17.66 0.24
N PRO A 101 0.67 18.84 -0.40
CA PRO A 101 1.27 18.98 -1.72
C PRO A 101 2.68 18.39 -1.80
N GLY A 102 2.99 17.66 -2.88
CA GLY A 102 4.28 17.04 -3.11
C GLY A 102 4.61 15.83 -2.22
N LYS A 103 3.71 15.41 -1.30
CA LYS A 103 3.93 14.29 -0.36
C LYS A 103 3.30 12.97 -0.80
N ALA A 104 2.76 12.90 -2.01
CA ALA A 104 2.21 11.66 -2.57
C ALA A 104 3.25 10.82 -3.35
N THR A 105 4.42 11.36 -3.63
CA THR A 105 5.47 10.71 -4.43
C THR A 105 6.45 9.89 -3.59
N ALA A 106 7.18 8.98 -4.23
CA ALA A 106 8.21 8.15 -3.58
C ALA A 106 9.32 9.00 -2.92
N THR A 107 9.71 10.11 -3.54
CA THR A 107 10.75 11.02 -3.04
C THR A 107 10.21 12.04 -2.04
N GLY A 108 8.97 12.48 -2.18
CA GLY A 108 8.34 13.48 -1.34
C GLY A 108 7.81 12.93 -0.01
N ASN A 109 7.44 11.63 0.04
CA ASN A 109 6.88 11.02 1.24
C ASN A 109 7.96 10.42 2.12
N VAL A 110 8.08 10.93 3.35
CA VAL A 110 9.13 10.51 4.29
C VAL A 110 9.03 9.02 4.68
N TYR A 111 7.80 8.50 4.82
CA TYR A 111 7.57 7.11 5.24
C TYR A 111 7.87 6.14 4.11
N LEU A 112 7.42 6.47 2.90
CA LEU A 112 7.69 5.66 1.71
C LEU A 112 9.20 5.62 1.42
N ARG A 113 9.88 6.77 1.48
CA ARG A 113 11.34 6.85 1.33
C ARG A 113 12.08 6.02 2.39
N LYS A 114 11.63 6.09 3.67
CA LYS A 114 12.25 5.32 4.77
C LYS A 114 12.10 3.82 4.59
N VAL A 115 10.94 3.32 4.18
CA VAL A 115 10.73 1.88 3.98
C VAL A 115 11.51 1.37 2.76
N ILE A 116 11.55 2.14 1.67
CA ILE A 116 12.36 1.82 0.50
C ILE A 116 13.84 1.70 0.88
N ALA A 117 14.37 2.68 1.61
CA ALA A 117 15.78 2.67 2.04
C ALA A 117 16.06 1.53 3.04
N ARG A 118 15.20 1.34 4.04
CA ARG A 118 15.38 0.32 5.08
C ARG A 118 15.45 -1.10 4.51
N HIS A 119 14.56 -1.42 3.59
CA HIS A 119 14.52 -2.74 2.94
C HIS A 119 15.30 -2.78 1.63
N ARG A 120 16.03 -1.71 1.25
CA ARG A 120 16.82 -1.60 0.01
C ARG A 120 15.97 -2.02 -1.20
N LEU A 121 14.76 -1.49 -1.31
CA LEU A 121 13.82 -1.83 -2.37
C LEU A 121 14.11 -1.03 -3.64
N ALA A 122 13.78 -1.64 -4.79
CA ALA A 122 13.72 -0.98 -6.08
C ALA A 122 12.32 -1.19 -6.70
N PRO A 123 11.28 -0.52 -6.16
CA PRO A 123 9.92 -0.73 -6.65
C PRO A 123 9.78 -0.22 -8.09
N ALA A 124 9.10 -1.00 -8.94
CA ALA A 124 8.79 -0.62 -10.32
C ALA A 124 7.83 0.59 -10.35
N VAL A 125 6.96 0.70 -9.36
CA VAL A 125 6.13 1.89 -9.11
C VAL A 125 5.93 2.06 -7.60
N ALA A 126 5.99 3.31 -7.12
CA ALA A 126 5.80 3.62 -5.71
C ALA A 126 5.03 4.93 -5.53
N VAL A 127 4.01 4.91 -4.65
CA VAL A 127 3.12 6.04 -4.38
C VAL A 127 2.77 6.10 -2.91
N ALA A 128 2.44 7.29 -2.40
CA ALA A 128 1.81 7.42 -1.10
C ALA A 128 0.37 7.94 -1.27
N PHE A 129 -0.59 7.20 -0.74
CA PHE A 129 -1.99 7.61 -0.66
C PHE A 129 -2.28 8.28 0.68
N ALA A 130 -3.03 9.36 0.65
CA ALA A 130 -3.61 9.90 1.87
C ALA A 130 -4.66 8.91 2.39
N GLY A 131 -4.61 8.63 3.69
CA GLY A 131 -5.56 7.73 4.32
C GLY A 131 -6.86 8.45 4.72
N SER A 132 -7.55 7.89 5.70
CA SER A 132 -8.70 8.51 6.36
C SER A 132 -8.36 8.88 7.80
N LEU A 133 -9.03 9.90 8.31
CA LEU A 133 -9.03 10.30 9.71
C LEU A 133 -10.44 10.04 10.24
N ASP A 134 -10.57 9.16 11.22
CA ASP A 134 -11.85 8.75 11.80
C ASP A 134 -11.70 8.70 13.32
N TYR A 135 -11.78 9.86 13.97
CA TYR A 135 -11.61 9.96 15.43
C TYR A 135 -12.60 9.12 16.24
N PRO A 136 -13.88 9.00 15.89
CA PRO A 136 -14.82 8.15 16.61
C PRO A 136 -14.40 6.69 16.72
N ARG A 137 -13.69 6.15 15.72
CA ARG A 137 -13.21 4.76 15.69
C ARG A 137 -11.93 4.53 16.48
N TYR A 138 -11.23 5.59 16.86
CA TYR A 138 -9.97 5.44 17.59
C TYR A 138 -10.22 5.21 19.08
N GLY A 139 -9.47 4.29 19.68
CA GLY A 139 -9.37 4.14 21.13
C GLY A 139 -8.89 5.46 21.77
N TRP A 140 -9.15 5.66 23.06
CA TRP A 140 -8.84 6.93 23.75
C TRP A 140 -7.36 7.34 23.64
N ARG A 141 -6.42 6.39 23.74
CA ARG A 141 -4.98 6.63 23.58
C ARG A 141 -4.63 7.09 22.16
N ASP A 142 -5.12 6.36 21.15
CA ASP A 142 -4.90 6.69 19.75
C ASP A 142 -5.46 8.06 19.40
N ARG A 143 -6.65 8.38 19.92
CA ARG A 143 -7.30 9.68 19.73
C ARG A 143 -6.43 10.84 20.23
N TRP A 144 -5.85 10.73 21.43
CA TRP A 144 -4.95 11.74 21.96
C TRP A 144 -3.67 11.89 21.15
N ILE A 145 -3.02 10.79 20.78
CA ILE A 145 -1.78 10.80 19.98
C ILE A 145 -2.04 11.41 18.60
N ILE A 146 -3.12 11.00 17.94
CA ILE A 146 -3.45 11.51 16.61
C ILE A 146 -3.84 12.98 16.67
N ARG A 147 -4.61 13.43 17.68
CA ARG A 147 -4.91 14.85 17.90
C ARG A 147 -3.63 15.67 18.08
N PHE A 148 -2.69 15.19 18.87
CA PHE A 148 -1.42 15.87 19.07
C PHE A 148 -0.63 15.99 17.76
N ILE A 149 -0.56 14.90 16.97
CA ILE A 149 0.08 14.91 15.65
C ILE A 149 -0.64 15.90 14.71
N MET A 150 -1.97 15.89 14.71
CA MET A 150 -2.76 16.79 13.86
C MET A 150 -2.58 18.27 14.26
N LEU A 151 -2.51 18.55 15.55
CA LEU A 151 -2.20 19.90 16.06
C LEU A 151 -0.84 20.39 15.52
N LEU A 152 0.21 19.56 15.63
CA LEU A 152 1.56 19.91 15.14
C LEU A 152 1.64 20.01 13.61
N THR A 153 0.73 19.35 12.88
CA THR A 153 0.78 19.29 11.41
C THR A 153 -0.30 20.12 10.71
N GLY A 154 -1.05 20.93 11.47
CA GLY A 154 -2.10 21.81 10.95
C GLY A 154 -3.32 21.02 10.41
N GLY A 155 -3.66 19.90 11.04
CA GLY A 155 -4.85 19.12 10.71
C GLY A 155 -6.00 19.33 11.70
N PRO A 156 -7.20 18.80 11.42
CA PRO A 156 -8.36 18.90 12.30
C PRO A 156 -8.13 18.16 13.62
N THR A 157 -8.51 18.79 14.73
CA THR A 157 -8.35 18.27 16.09
C THR A 157 -9.67 17.96 16.78
N ASP A 158 -10.81 18.22 16.13
CA ASP A 158 -12.14 17.90 16.63
C ASP A 158 -12.33 16.38 16.73
N PRO A 159 -12.69 15.85 17.92
CA PRO A 159 -12.84 14.41 18.15
C PRO A 159 -14.02 13.77 17.42
N THR A 160 -14.90 14.55 16.81
CA THR A 160 -16.02 14.05 15.99
C THR A 160 -15.67 13.96 14.50
N THR A 161 -14.49 14.45 14.11
CA THR A 161 -14.08 14.53 12.70
C THR A 161 -13.92 13.14 12.07
N CYS A 162 -14.59 12.95 10.93
CA CYS A 162 -14.40 11.82 10.02
C CYS A 162 -14.15 12.38 8.63
N ILE A 163 -12.91 12.29 8.13
CA ILE A 163 -12.51 12.82 6.82
C ILE A 163 -11.72 11.76 6.05
N GLU A 164 -12.16 11.48 4.83
CA GLU A 164 -11.39 10.70 3.88
C GLU A 164 -10.58 11.63 2.96
N TYR A 165 -9.26 11.45 2.98
CA TYR A 165 -8.33 12.23 2.12
C TYR A 165 -7.86 11.42 0.91
N THR A 166 -8.30 10.17 0.75
CA THR A 166 -7.86 9.30 -0.35
C THR A 166 -8.35 9.84 -1.69
N SER A 167 -7.43 10.13 -2.59
CA SER A 167 -7.75 10.40 -3.98
C SER A 167 -7.95 9.09 -4.73
N TRP A 168 -9.19 8.71 -4.97
CA TRP A 168 -9.54 7.49 -5.72
C TRP A 168 -9.03 7.53 -7.17
N ARG A 169 -8.97 8.72 -7.78
CA ARG A 169 -8.33 8.90 -9.08
C ARG A 169 -6.85 8.51 -9.03
N ALA A 170 -6.10 8.91 -8.01
CA ALA A 170 -4.71 8.50 -7.87
C ALA A 170 -4.56 6.99 -7.64
N VAL A 171 -5.55 6.33 -7.02
CA VAL A 171 -5.60 4.87 -6.89
C VAL A 171 -5.84 4.22 -8.26
N ASP A 172 -6.74 4.78 -9.08
CA ASP A 172 -6.97 4.32 -10.46
C ASP A 172 -5.72 4.49 -11.34
N ASP A 173 -5.05 5.64 -11.25
CA ASP A 173 -3.79 5.89 -11.98
C ASP A 173 -2.71 4.87 -11.59
N PHE A 174 -2.61 4.53 -10.30
CA PHE A 174 -1.70 3.50 -9.83
C PHE A 174 -2.08 2.11 -10.35
N ALA A 175 -3.36 1.75 -10.36
CA ALA A 175 -3.85 0.50 -10.94
C ALA A 175 -3.50 0.41 -12.42
N ALA A 176 -3.69 1.49 -13.18
CA ALA A 176 -3.36 1.56 -14.60
C ALA A 176 -1.84 1.36 -14.84
N ALA A 177 -0.98 1.98 -14.01
CA ALA A 177 0.47 1.80 -14.07
C ALA A 177 0.88 0.35 -13.79
N VAL A 178 0.31 -0.29 -12.74
CA VAL A 178 0.52 -1.71 -12.44
C VAL A 178 0.08 -2.60 -13.61
N GLY A 179 -1.12 -2.38 -14.14
CA GLY A 179 -1.64 -3.14 -15.29
C GLY A 179 -0.76 -3.01 -16.54
N ALA A 180 -0.21 -1.82 -16.80
CA ALA A 180 0.72 -1.61 -17.92
C ALA A 180 2.03 -2.39 -17.74
N LEU A 181 2.57 -2.45 -16.52
CA LEU A 181 3.78 -3.22 -16.22
C LEU A 181 3.55 -4.73 -16.38
N VAL A 182 2.40 -5.23 -15.90
CA VAL A 182 2.02 -6.64 -16.03
C VAL A 182 1.90 -7.07 -17.50
N ARG A 183 1.23 -6.24 -18.32
CA ARG A 183 1.12 -6.51 -19.77
C ARG A 183 2.48 -6.56 -20.46
N ARG A 184 3.39 -5.63 -20.12
CA ARG A 184 4.76 -5.63 -20.68
C ARG A 184 5.55 -6.88 -20.29
N ALA A 185 5.37 -7.38 -19.08
CA ALA A 185 6.04 -8.60 -18.61
C ALA A 185 5.47 -9.88 -19.25
N GLY A 186 4.24 -9.86 -19.77
CA GLY A 186 3.58 -10.99 -20.43
C GLY A 186 3.67 -10.94 -21.97
N SER A 187 4.23 -9.89 -22.56
CA SER A 187 4.48 -9.82 -24.01
C SER A 187 5.83 -10.47 -24.33
N PRO A 188 5.89 -11.45 -25.27
CA PRO A 188 7.11 -12.14 -25.65
C PRO A 188 8.12 -11.22 -26.34
#